data_27427023d02c8fee6cbebc08498e7cc7
#
_entry.id   27427023d02c8fee6cbebc08498e7cc7
#
_cell.length_a   1.000
_cell.length_b   1.000
_cell.length_c   1.000
_cell.angle_alpha   90.00
_cell.angle_beta   90.00
_cell.angle_gamma   90.00
#
_symmetry.space_group_name_H-M   'P 1'
#
loop_
_entity.id
_entity.type
_entity.pdbx_description
1 polymer ?
#
loop_
_entity_poly.entity_id
_entity_poly.type
_entity_poly.pdbx_seq_one_letter_code
_entity_poly.pdbx_strand_id
1 'polypeptide(L)'
;MDVVNEKMTTFIQGTVKTIDAATQTVALEDGQTINYDYLVVSLGFESESFGIPGVQEHALQMVDVKTALNVYEHIQEQMRQYKATQNEEFLKIVVCGAGFTGIELLGSLVENKPKFAEIAGVSADQIQIYCVEAVTRLLPMFNEKLANYGVQLLKDSAIHLLLGKPIKEIKPGAVV
;
A
#
# COMPACT_ATOMS: atom_id res chain seq x y z
N MET A 1 -12.29 19.86 7.77
CA MET A 1 -11.60 20.98 7.08
C MET A 1 -12.04 20.89 5.63
N ASP A 2 -12.95 21.79 5.23
CA ASP A 2 -13.47 21.76 3.86
C ASP A 2 -12.38 22.23 2.91
N VAL A 3 -11.81 21.31 2.16
CA VAL A 3 -10.71 21.55 1.21
C VAL A 3 -11.22 22.27 -0.05
N VAL A 4 -12.55 22.26 -0.26
CA VAL A 4 -13.19 22.78 -1.46
C VAL A 4 -13.93 24.07 -1.16
N ASN A 5 -13.60 25.12 -1.92
CA ASN A 5 -14.34 26.38 -1.86
C ASN A 5 -15.62 26.27 -2.71
N GLU A 6 -16.75 25.97 -2.07
CA GLU A 6 -18.06 25.79 -2.73
C GLU A 6 -18.52 26.97 -3.58
N LYS A 7 -18.01 28.18 -3.31
CA LYS A 7 -18.36 29.38 -4.12
C LYS A 7 -17.65 29.43 -5.48
N MET A 8 -16.56 28.66 -5.61
CA MET A 8 -15.73 28.65 -6.84
C MET A 8 -15.63 27.25 -7.45
N THR A 9 -16.24 26.25 -6.86
CA THR A 9 -16.09 24.85 -7.25
C THR A 9 -17.45 24.17 -7.31
N THR A 10 -17.71 23.45 -8.39
CA THR A 10 -18.85 22.55 -8.51
C THR A 10 -18.34 21.13 -8.36
N PHE A 11 -18.79 20.42 -7.35
CA PHE A 11 -18.52 18.99 -7.19
C PHE A 11 -19.61 18.17 -7.89
N ILE A 12 -19.19 17.30 -8.83
CA ILE A 12 -20.09 16.39 -9.55
C ILE A 12 -19.63 14.97 -9.23
N GLN A 13 -20.50 14.22 -8.56
CA GLN A 13 -20.28 12.81 -8.30
C GLN A 13 -20.80 11.99 -9.48
N GLY A 14 -19.92 11.23 -10.13
CA GLY A 14 -20.28 10.39 -11.27
C GLY A 14 -19.11 9.56 -11.77
N THR A 15 -19.41 8.53 -12.56
CA THR A 15 -18.42 7.69 -13.21
C THR A 15 -18.15 8.23 -14.61
N VAL A 16 -16.89 8.54 -14.90
CA VAL A 16 -16.46 9.00 -16.23
C VAL A 16 -16.50 7.83 -17.19
N LYS A 17 -17.25 7.97 -18.27
CA LYS A 17 -17.37 6.98 -19.34
C LYS A 17 -16.34 7.20 -20.45
N THR A 18 -16.24 8.43 -20.92
CA THR A 18 -15.30 8.79 -22.00
C THR A 18 -14.82 10.24 -21.86
N ILE A 19 -13.63 10.48 -22.36
CA ILE A 19 -13.05 11.81 -22.51
C ILE A 19 -12.79 12.02 -24.00
N ASP A 20 -13.37 13.08 -24.58
CA ASP A 20 -13.12 13.49 -25.97
C ASP A 20 -12.30 14.77 -25.95
N ALA A 21 -11.04 14.64 -26.32
CA ALA A 21 -10.12 15.78 -26.35
C ALA A 21 -10.37 16.72 -27.54
N ALA A 22 -10.98 16.23 -28.61
CA ALA A 22 -11.26 17.05 -29.81
C ALA A 22 -12.44 18.00 -29.57
N THR A 23 -13.45 17.53 -28.87
CA THR A 23 -14.63 18.34 -28.48
C THR A 23 -14.52 18.95 -27.09
N GLN A 24 -13.42 18.66 -26.37
CA GLN A 24 -13.19 19.11 -24.99
C GLN A 24 -14.36 18.76 -24.06
N THR A 25 -14.79 17.48 -24.11
CA THR A 25 -15.93 16.98 -23.32
C THR A 25 -15.57 15.76 -22.50
N VAL A 26 -16.19 15.66 -21.32
CA VAL A 26 -16.20 14.48 -20.46
C VAL A 26 -17.63 13.97 -20.39
N ALA A 27 -17.88 12.73 -20.82
CA ALA A 27 -19.18 12.10 -20.69
C ALA A 27 -19.21 11.15 -19.47
N LEU A 28 -20.26 11.25 -18.67
CA LEU A 28 -20.51 10.38 -17.52
C LEU A 28 -21.44 9.22 -17.93
N GLU A 29 -21.45 8.15 -17.12
CA GLU A 29 -22.30 6.98 -17.38
C GLU A 29 -23.79 7.28 -17.28
N ASP A 30 -24.19 8.27 -16.47
CA ASP A 30 -25.56 8.74 -16.34
C ASP A 30 -26.07 9.56 -17.54
N GLY A 31 -25.20 9.80 -18.54
CA GLY A 31 -25.49 10.56 -19.75
C GLY A 31 -25.18 12.06 -19.65
N GLN A 32 -24.75 12.55 -18.48
CA GLN A 32 -24.32 13.93 -18.37
C GLN A 32 -23.01 14.17 -19.16
N THR A 33 -22.90 15.34 -19.79
CA THR A 33 -21.70 15.77 -20.48
C THR A 33 -21.20 17.08 -19.87
N ILE A 34 -19.89 17.15 -19.59
CA ILE A 34 -19.23 18.33 -19.02
C ILE A 34 -18.24 18.84 -20.03
N ASN A 35 -18.34 20.12 -20.39
CA ASN A 35 -17.36 20.80 -21.22
C ASN A 35 -16.22 21.37 -20.35
N TYR A 36 -15.01 21.42 -20.91
CA TYR A 36 -13.86 21.98 -20.21
C TYR A 36 -12.96 22.77 -21.14
N ASP A 37 -12.28 23.77 -20.61
CA ASP A 37 -11.17 24.46 -21.28
C ASP A 37 -9.85 23.78 -20.95
N TYR A 38 -9.71 23.34 -19.71
CA TYR A 38 -8.56 22.58 -19.20
C TYR A 38 -9.04 21.37 -18.42
N LEU A 39 -8.45 20.21 -18.69
CA LEU A 39 -8.74 18.96 -17.99
C LEU A 39 -7.53 18.48 -17.21
N VAL A 40 -7.71 18.25 -15.92
CA VAL A 40 -6.73 17.54 -15.07
C VAL A 40 -7.24 16.13 -14.82
N VAL A 41 -6.51 15.13 -15.30
CA VAL A 41 -6.81 13.72 -15.07
C VAL A 41 -6.09 13.26 -13.80
N SER A 42 -6.86 12.99 -12.74
CA SER A 42 -6.35 12.61 -11.42
C SER A 42 -7.12 11.41 -10.89
N LEU A 43 -7.09 10.32 -11.64
CA LEU A 43 -7.91 9.11 -11.40
C LEU A 43 -7.30 8.15 -10.37
N GLY A 44 -6.17 8.50 -9.76
CA GLY A 44 -5.43 7.62 -8.88
C GLY A 44 -4.62 6.57 -9.63
N PHE A 45 -4.48 5.39 -9.05
CA PHE A 45 -3.67 4.29 -9.60
C PHE A 45 -4.33 2.95 -9.29
N GLU A 46 -3.95 1.95 -10.05
CA GLU A 46 -4.26 0.56 -9.79
C GLU A 46 -3.00 -0.17 -9.30
N SER A 47 -3.22 -1.28 -8.62
CA SER A 47 -2.12 -2.14 -8.19
C SER A 47 -1.55 -2.91 -9.38
N GLU A 48 -0.22 -2.88 -9.54
CA GLU A 48 0.47 -3.61 -10.60
C GLU A 48 1.09 -4.89 -10.05
N SER A 49 0.75 -6.03 -10.64
CA SER A 49 1.27 -7.34 -10.25
C SER A 49 2.60 -7.68 -10.93
N PHE A 50 3.01 -6.92 -11.96
CA PHE A 50 4.17 -7.21 -12.82
C PHE A 50 4.16 -8.64 -13.40
N GLY A 51 2.98 -9.25 -13.51
CA GLY A 51 2.83 -10.63 -13.96
C GLY A 51 3.37 -11.68 -12.99
N ILE A 52 3.63 -11.32 -11.73
CA ILE A 52 4.10 -12.28 -10.71
C ILE A 52 2.94 -13.21 -10.35
N PRO A 53 3.10 -14.54 -10.51
CA PRO A 53 2.07 -15.51 -10.16
C PRO A 53 1.63 -15.43 -8.70
N GLY A 54 0.34 -15.56 -8.46
CA GLY A 54 -0.24 -15.62 -7.12
C GLY A 54 -0.42 -14.28 -6.40
N VAL A 55 -0.03 -13.15 -7.02
CA VAL A 55 -0.21 -11.82 -6.40
C VAL A 55 -1.67 -11.50 -6.19
N GLN A 56 -2.52 -11.76 -7.20
CA GLN A 56 -3.95 -11.43 -7.11
C GLN A 56 -4.70 -12.33 -6.14
N GLU A 57 -4.25 -13.59 -6.00
CA GLU A 57 -4.90 -14.61 -5.17
C GLU A 57 -4.47 -14.57 -3.69
N HIS A 58 -3.24 -14.18 -3.43
CA HIS A 58 -2.61 -14.38 -2.12
C HIS A 58 -2.02 -13.13 -1.48
N ALA A 59 -1.90 -12.01 -2.22
CA ALA A 59 -1.43 -10.76 -1.67
C ALA A 59 -2.60 -9.79 -1.41
N LEU A 60 -2.44 -8.96 -0.39
CA LEU A 60 -3.34 -7.83 -0.13
C LEU A 60 -2.79 -6.59 -0.83
N GLN A 61 -3.64 -5.97 -1.62
CA GLN A 61 -3.33 -4.72 -2.32
C GLN A 61 -3.75 -3.52 -1.47
N MET A 62 -3.00 -2.42 -1.56
CA MET A 62 -3.29 -1.18 -0.85
C MET A 62 -3.30 -0.01 -1.84
N VAL A 63 -4.47 0.36 -2.32
CA VAL A 63 -4.65 1.42 -3.33
C VAL A 63 -5.61 2.54 -2.87
N ASP A 64 -6.47 2.24 -1.91
CA ASP A 64 -7.46 3.17 -1.38
C ASP A 64 -7.71 2.93 0.12
N VAL A 65 -8.56 3.75 0.73
CA VAL A 65 -8.92 3.64 2.16
C VAL A 65 -9.57 2.29 2.48
N LYS A 66 -10.38 1.75 1.58
CA LYS A 66 -11.06 0.47 1.81
C LYS A 66 -10.06 -0.68 1.84
N THR A 67 -9.14 -0.72 0.88
CA THR A 67 -8.10 -1.76 0.82
C THR A 67 -7.10 -1.61 1.96
N ALA A 68 -6.78 -0.39 2.41
CA ALA A 68 -5.96 -0.15 3.59
C ALA A 68 -6.63 -0.68 4.88
N LEU A 69 -7.93 -0.47 5.03
CA LEU A 69 -8.70 -1.04 6.14
C LEU A 69 -8.71 -2.57 6.10
N ASN A 70 -8.87 -3.17 4.92
CA ASN A 70 -8.80 -4.63 4.77
C ASN A 70 -7.43 -5.18 5.19
N VAL A 71 -6.33 -4.52 4.83
CA VAL A 71 -4.98 -4.90 5.28
C VAL A 71 -4.90 -4.85 6.81
N TYR A 72 -5.37 -3.76 7.40
CA TYR A 72 -5.34 -3.58 8.85
C TYR A 72 -6.16 -4.63 9.60
N GLU A 73 -7.38 -4.90 9.15
CA GLU A 73 -8.26 -5.93 9.74
C GLU A 73 -7.68 -7.34 9.57
N HIS A 74 -7.09 -7.63 8.41
CA HIS A 74 -6.44 -8.90 8.15
C HIS A 74 -5.27 -9.14 9.12
N ILE A 75 -4.41 -8.14 9.33
CA ILE A 75 -3.29 -8.26 10.29
C ILE A 75 -3.82 -8.52 11.70
N GLN A 76 -4.87 -7.83 12.14
CA GLN A 76 -5.47 -8.10 13.45
C GLN A 76 -6.01 -9.52 13.55
N GLU A 77 -6.61 -10.05 12.48
CA GLU A 77 -7.10 -11.43 12.47
C GLU A 77 -5.94 -12.42 12.55
N GLN A 78 -4.83 -12.19 11.84
CA GLN A 78 -3.64 -13.03 11.98
C GLN A 78 -3.10 -13.04 13.43
N MET A 79 -3.12 -11.89 14.12
CA MET A 79 -2.75 -11.82 15.54
C MET A 79 -3.68 -12.65 16.43
N ARG A 80 -4.98 -12.65 16.16
CA ARG A 80 -5.95 -13.51 16.88
C ARG A 80 -5.71 -15.01 16.59
N GLN A 81 -5.39 -15.34 15.33
CA GLN A 81 -5.04 -16.72 14.93
C GLN A 81 -3.76 -17.19 15.64
N TYR A 82 -2.75 -16.34 15.75
CA TYR A 82 -1.58 -16.65 16.58
C TYR A 82 -1.98 -16.99 18.02
N LYS A 83 -2.79 -16.13 18.65
CA LYS A 83 -3.24 -16.34 20.03
C LYS A 83 -3.97 -17.66 20.22
N ALA A 84 -4.73 -18.11 19.22
CA ALA A 84 -5.47 -19.36 19.24
C ALA A 84 -4.62 -20.59 18.97
N THR A 85 -3.63 -20.48 18.07
CA THR A 85 -2.90 -21.64 17.52
C THR A 85 -1.44 -21.73 17.94
N GLN A 86 -0.85 -20.62 18.39
CA GLN A 86 0.58 -20.44 18.68
C GLN A 86 1.49 -20.71 17.46
N ASN A 87 0.94 -20.57 16.24
CA ASN A 87 1.72 -20.67 15.01
C ASN A 87 2.42 -19.33 14.74
N GLU A 88 3.76 -19.32 14.87
CA GLU A 88 4.60 -18.12 14.70
C GLU A 88 4.54 -17.51 13.30
N GLU A 89 4.05 -18.21 12.29
CA GLU A 89 3.87 -17.66 10.95
C GLU A 89 2.89 -16.49 10.93
N PHE A 90 1.90 -16.47 11.82
CA PHE A 90 0.94 -15.38 11.96
C PHE A 90 1.55 -14.09 12.53
N LEU A 91 2.76 -14.14 13.08
CA LEU A 91 3.49 -12.95 13.53
C LEU A 91 4.40 -12.33 12.46
N LYS A 92 4.44 -12.90 11.26
CA LYS A 92 5.29 -12.44 10.15
C LYS A 92 4.47 -11.63 9.16
N ILE A 93 4.92 -10.43 8.88
CA ILE A 93 4.32 -9.53 7.89
C ILE A 93 5.35 -9.27 6.80
N VAL A 94 4.98 -9.49 5.55
CA VAL A 94 5.86 -9.24 4.40
C VAL A 94 5.27 -8.11 3.55
N VAL A 95 6.03 -7.04 3.38
CA VAL A 95 5.72 -5.94 2.47
C VAL A 95 6.52 -6.14 1.19
N CYS A 96 5.82 -6.30 0.07
CA CYS A 96 6.40 -6.52 -1.25
C CYS A 96 6.53 -5.19 -1.98
N GLY A 97 7.76 -4.73 -2.16
CA GLY A 97 8.10 -3.44 -2.76
C GLY A 97 8.39 -2.35 -1.72
N ALA A 98 9.45 -1.59 -1.99
CA ALA A 98 9.91 -0.48 -1.16
C ALA A 98 9.81 0.88 -1.91
N GLY A 99 8.77 1.04 -2.72
CA GLY A 99 8.33 2.34 -3.23
C GLY A 99 7.74 3.20 -2.11
N PHE A 100 7.24 4.39 -2.43
CA PHE A 100 6.66 5.31 -1.43
C PHE A 100 5.59 4.64 -0.58
N THR A 101 4.59 4.02 -1.21
CA THR A 101 3.50 3.33 -0.51
C THR A 101 4.01 2.22 0.41
N GLY A 102 4.99 1.42 -0.05
CA GLY A 102 5.57 0.37 0.76
C GLY A 102 6.30 0.91 2.00
N ILE A 103 7.06 2.00 1.85
CA ILE A 103 7.77 2.63 2.96
C ILE A 103 6.81 3.28 3.95
N GLU A 104 5.76 3.94 3.48
CA GLU A 104 4.71 4.50 4.34
C GLU A 104 3.97 3.41 5.11
N LEU A 105 3.64 2.29 4.44
CA LEU A 105 3.06 1.12 5.11
C LEU A 105 4.00 0.56 6.18
N LEU A 106 5.29 0.40 5.88
CA LEU A 106 6.28 -0.06 6.86
C LEU A 106 6.33 0.83 8.10
N GLY A 107 6.31 2.15 7.93
CA GLY A 107 6.24 3.11 9.04
C GLY A 107 4.97 2.90 9.88
N SER A 108 3.81 2.83 9.24
CA SER A 108 2.53 2.58 9.91
C SER A 108 2.49 1.23 10.64
N LEU A 109 3.08 0.19 10.06
CA LEU A 109 3.18 -1.13 10.71
C LEU A 109 4.04 -1.08 11.97
N VAL A 110 5.18 -0.39 11.92
CA VAL A 110 6.06 -0.21 13.10
C VAL A 110 5.34 0.52 14.22
N GLU A 111 4.64 1.61 13.91
CA GLU A 111 3.86 2.38 14.90
C GLU A 111 2.74 1.55 15.53
N ASN A 112 2.14 0.62 14.78
CA ASN A 112 1.06 -0.23 15.25
C ASN A 112 1.52 -1.56 15.87
N LYS A 113 2.82 -1.90 15.82
CA LYS A 113 3.35 -3.14 16.45
C LYS A 113 2.88 -3.35 17.90
N PRO A 114 2.90 -2.33 18.79
CA PRO A 114 2.44 -2.53 20.17
C PRO A 114 0.98 -2.98 20.25
N LYS A 115 0.11 -2.41 19.41
CA LYS A 115 -1.31 -2.77 19.36
C LYS A 115 -1.54 -4.19 18.81
N PHE A 116 -0.79 -4.56 17.78
CA PHE A 116 -0.83 -5.92 17.23
C PHE A 116 -0.32 -6.94 18.26
N ALA A 117 0.75 -6.62 18.98
CA ALA A 117 1.31 -7.46 20.04
C ALA A 117 0.32 -7.67 21.19
N GLU A 118 -0.43 -6.64 21.59
CA GLU A 118 -1.49 -6.74 22.59
C GLU A 118 -2.58 -7.75 22.14
N ILE A 119 -3.01 -7.70 20.89
CA ILE A 119 -4.00 -8.62 20.32
C ILE A 119 -3.47 -10.06 20.36
N ALA A 120 -2.22 -10.27 19.94
CA ALA A 120 -1.57 -11.58 19.91
C ALA A 120 -1.23 -12.11 21.31
N GLY A 121 -1.09 -11.23 22.31
CA GLY A 121 -0.65 -11.58 23.66
C GLY A 121 0.86 -11.85 23.75
N VAL A 122 1.66 -11.09 22.96
CA VAL A 122 3.13 -11.21 22.87
C VAL A 122 3.80 -9.86 23.10
N SER A 123 5.13 -9.84 23.17
CA SER A 123 5.89 -8.60 23.10
C SER A 123 6.02 -8.10 21.66
N ALA A 124 6.15 -6.78 21.44
CA ALA A 124 6.18 -6.18 20.11
C ALA A 124 7.38 -6.63 19.26
N ASP A 125 8.47 -7.05 19.87
CA ASP A 125 9.66 -7.56 19.20
C ASP A 125 9.44 -8.96 18.56
N GLN A 126 8.45 -9.71 19.01
CA GLN A 126 8.09 -10.98 18.39
C GLN A 126 7.38 -10.83 17.05
N ILE A 127 6.78 -9.66 16.77
CA ILE A 127 6.19 -9.38 15.46
C ILE A 127 7.31 -9.01 14.49
N GLN A 128 7.46 -9.79 13.43
CA GLN A 128 8.51 -9.65 12.43
C GLN A 128 7.97 -8.98 11.18
N ILE A 129 8.59 -7.89 10.75
CA ILE A 129 8.22 -7.17 9.52
C ILE A 129 9.37 -7.30 8.53
N TYR A 130 9.05 -7.83 7.36
CA TYR A 130 9.97 -7.98 6.24
C TYR A 130 9.60 -7.02 5.13
N CYS A 131 10.60 -6.44 4.47
CA CYS A 131 10.45 -5.69 3.23
C CYS A 131 11.27 -6.36 2.15
N VAL A 132 10.61 -6.83 1.09
CA VAL A 132 11.25 -7.48 -0.06
C VAL A 132 11.23 -6.52 -1.24
N GLU A 133 12.42 -6.22 -1.81
CA GLU A 133 12.57 -5.27 -2.89
C GLU A 133 13.52 -5.83 -3.97
N ALA A 134 13.10 -5.73 -5.22
CA ALA A 134 13.87 -6.24 -6.36
C ALA A 134 15.17 -5.45 -6.61
N VAL A 135 15.12 -4.13 -6.39
CA VAL A 135 16.30 -3.28 -6.58
C VAL A 135 17.20 -3.30 -5.34
N THR A 136 18.48 -3.03 -5.57
CA THR A 136 19.51 -3.02 -4.51
C THR A 136 19.58 -1.71 -3.75
N ARG A 137 18.96 -0.64 -4.26
CA ARG A 137 18.95 0.69 -3.64
C ARG A 137 17.52 1.17 -3.43
N LEU A 138 17.19 1.53 -2.21
CA LEU A 138 15.90 2.17 -1.89
C LEU A 138 15.87 3.62 -2.38
N LEU A 139 14.68 4.07 -2.76
CA LEU A 139 14.38 5.47 -3.10
C LEU A 139 15.39 6.07 -4.10
N PRO A 140 15.58 5.47 -5.28
CA PRO A 140 16.63 5.88 -6.22
C PRO A 140 16.47 7.31 -6.74
N MET A 141 15.26 7.90 -6.61
CA MET A 141 14.97 9.28 -6.98
C MET A 141 15.51 10.31 -5.99
N PHE A 142 15.86 9.90 -4.76
CA PHE A 142 16.46 10.80 -3.78
C PHE A 142 17.99 10.79 -3.86
N ASN A 143 18.60 11.87 -3.38
CA ASN A 143 20.04 11.89 -3.20
C ASN A 143 20.47 10.82 -2.19
N GLU A 144 21.75 10.44 -2.27
CA GLU A 144 22.29 9.33 -1.48
C GLU A 144 22.16 9.55 0.04
N LYS A 145 22.32 10.77 0.51
CA LYS A 145 22.21 11.11 1.94
C LYS A 145 20.80 10.84 2.47
N LEU A 146 19.76 11.24 1.74
CA LEU A 146 18.36 11.03 2.12
C LEU A 146 17.97 9.55 2.01
N ALA A 147 18.40 8.87 0.95
CA ALA A 147 18.15 7.44 0.79
C ALA A 147 18.80 6.62 1.93
N ASN A 148 20.03 6.91 2.28
CA ASN A 148 20.74 6.25 3.39
C ASN A 148 20.08 6.54 4.75
N TYR A 149 19.60 7.76 4.97
CA TYR A 149 18.83 8.10 6.18
C TYR A 149 17.57 7.25 6.28
N GLY A 150 16.78 7.13 5.20
CA GLY A 150 15.59 6.28 5.16
C GLY A 150 15.90 4.79 5.43
N VAL A 151 16.96 4.26 4.82
CA VAL A 151 17.42 2.88 5.07
C VAL A 151 17.80 2.67 6.54
N GLN A 152 18.51 3.65 7.15
CA GLN A 152 18.90 3.54 8.55
C GLN A 152 17.68 3.58 9.46
N LEU A 153 16.72 4.45 9.20
CA LEU A 153 15.47 4.54 9.97
C LEU A 153 14.69 3.21 9.94
N LEU A 154 14.58 2.57 8.77
CA LEU A 154 13.92 1.27 8.65
C LEU A 154 14.66 0.16 9.44
N LYS A 155 16.01 0.17 9.41
CA LYS A 155 16.82 -0.77 10.19
C LYS A 155 16.67 -0.56 11.70
N ASP A 156 16.70 0.71 12.13
CA ASP A 156 16.54 1.07 13.55
C ASP A 156 15.15 0.69 14.08
N SER A 157 14.16 0.60 13.17
CA SER A 157 12.81 0.12 13.44
C SER A 157 12.67 -1.41 13.44
N ALA A 158 13.78 -2.16 13.39
CA ALA A 158 13.83 -3.62 13.34
C ALA A 158 13.03 -4.22 12.16
N ILE A 159 13.08 -3.57 10.99
CA ILE A 159 12.54 -4.11 9.75
C ILE A 159 13.63 -4.94 9.05
N HIS A 160 13.29 -6.16 8.64
CA HIS A 160 14.16 -7.02 7.86
C HIS A 160 14.13 -6.60 6.38
N LEU A 161 15.16 -5.88 5.93
CA LEU A 161 15.28 -5.41 4.54
C LEU A 161 15.94 -6.46 3.66
N LEU A 162 15.21 -6.97 2.67
CA LEU A 162 15.68 -7.92 1.67
C LEU A 162 15.76 -7.22 0.30
N LEU A 163 16.86 -6.51 0.08
CA LEU A 163 17.12 -5.78 -1.17
C LEU A 163 17.79 -6.65 -2.23
N GLY A 164 17.56 -6.35 -3.50
CA GLY A 164 18.07 -7.14 -4.63
C GLY A 164 17.46 -8.54 -4.70
N LYS A 165 16.23 -8.70 -4.21
CA LYS A 165 15.48 -9.95 -4.15
C LYS A 165 14.18 -9.82 -4.95
N PRO A 166 14.21 -10.04 -6.27
CA PRO A 166 12.98 -10.04 -7.08
C PRO A 166 12.08 -11.21 -6.64
N ILE A 167 10.81 -10.88 -6.42
CA ILE A 167 9.78 -11.86 -6.08
C ILE A 167 9.44 -12.64 -7.35
N LYS A 168 9.44 -13.96 -7.27
CA LYS A 168 9.13 -14.86 -8.40
C LYS A 168 7.69 -15.35 -8.36
N GLU A 169 7.15 -15.53 -7.18
CA GLU A 169 5.81 -16.10 -6.96
C GLU A 169 5.32 -15.76 -5.55
N ILE A 170 4.01 -15.58 -5.39
CA ILE A 170 3.33 -15.53 -4.10
C ILE A 170 2.51 -16.81 -3.95
N LYS A 171 2.71 -17.52 -2.85
CA LYS A 171 1.98 -18.73 -2.47
C LYS A 171 1.17 -18.48 -1.21
N PRO A 172 0.19 -19.35 -0.88
CA PRO A 172 -0.45 -19.31 0.43
C PRO A 172 0.60 -19.33 1.55
N GLY A 173 0.69 -18.23 2.33
CA GLY A 173 1.62 -18.10 3.44
C GLY A 173 3.10 -17.92 3.08
N ALA A 174 3.48 -17.76 1.81
CA ALA A 174 4.88 -17.65 1.41
C ALA A 174 5.13 -16.69 0.24
N VAL A 175 6.25 -15.98 0.32
CA VAL A 175 6.83 -15.18 -0.80
C VAL A 175 8.10 -15.89 -1.26
N VAL A 176 8.20 -16.16 -2.59
CA VAL A 176 9.29 -16.93 -3.20
C VAL A 176 10.19 -16.04 -4.05
#